data_05843e6c4554199cf42c8a5a7ff5f6aa
#
_entry.id   05843e6c4554199cf42c8a5a7ff5f6aa
#
_cell.length_a   1.000
_cell.length_b   1.000
_cell.length_c   1.000
_cell.angle_alpha   90.00
_cell.angle_beta   90.00
_cell.angle_gamma   90.00
#
_symmetry.space_group_name_H-M   'P 1'
#
loop_
_entity.id
_entity.type
_entity.pdbx_description
1 polymer ?
#
loop_
_entity_poly.entity_id
_entity_poly.type
_entity_poly.pdbx_seq_one_letter_code
_entity_poly.pdbx_strand_id
1 'polypeptide(L)'
;MRAVSSLARPSPLSQTAPPVTNLITLTTDFGTGDAYVAAMKGTILSILPEARLVDITHDIAPQDVMAAAFVLREAVPYFPRGAVHLVVVDPGVGTDRRAVALAAHGSRFVGPDNGLFALLLDGAAPDVVVSLDRPAYWRTPNPSQTFHGRDIFAPVAAHLAAGRTLSDVGTPIDALRPMHWALPIPDAQGIRGWVVHIDHFGNCITNIPADLLHARRAGRPIKCFAGSAILHGLHTTYGDVAPGEPLLLIGSSGLLEIAVHAGNAADLLSIRKGDPVNVVFLDDR
;
A
#
# COMPACT_ATOMS: atom_id res chain seq x y z
N MET A 1 -23.35 42.90 2.00
CA MET A 1 -23.77 41.69 1.29
C MET A 1 -22.84 41.48 0.09
N ARG A 2 -21.87 40.58 0.18
CA ARG A 2 -21.05 40.14 -0.96
C ARG A 2 -21.32 38.65 -1.12
N ALA A 3 -21.75 38.28 -2.33
CA ALA A 3 -22.12 36.91 -2.69
C ALA A 3 -20.89 36.02 -2.65
N VAL A 4 -21.00 34.89 -1.94
CA VAL A 4 -20.02 33.81 -1.95
C VAL A 4 -20.18 33.04 -3.25
N SER A 5 -19.16 33.14 -4.10
CA SER A 5 -19.07 32.40 -5.37
C SER A 5 -19.02 30.90 -5.06
N SER A 6 -20.04 30.18 -5.49
CA SER A 6 -20.10 28.71 -5.51
C SER A 6 -19.03 28.19 -6.47
N LEU A 7 -18.00 27.56 -5.94
CA LEU A 7 -17.06 26.77 -6.75
C LEU A 7 -17.82 25.55 -7.30
N ALA A 8 -18.05 25.57 -8.60
CA ALA A 8 -18.65 24.46 -9.33
C ALA A 8 -17.80 23.20 -9.13
N ARG A 9 -18.45 22.09 -8.72
CA ARG A 9 -17.85 20.76 -8.74
C ARG A 9 -17.38 20.45 -10.17
N PRO A 10 -16.15 19.96 -10.38
CA PRO A 10 -15.75 19.49 -11.71
C PRO A 10 -16.67 18.37 -12.14
N SER A 11 -17.14 18.45 -13.38
CA SER A 11 -17.93 17.43 -14.06
C SER A 11 -17.24 16.07 -13.98
N PRO A 12 -17.98 14.95 -13.93
CA PRO A 12 -17.37 13.62 -13.95
C PRO A 12 -16.58 13.50 -15.25
N LEU A 13 -15.26 13.48 -15.14
CA LEU A 13 -14.36 13.22 -16.25
C LEU A 13 -14.77 11.89 -16.88
N SER A 14 -15.06 11.92 -18.18
CA SER A 14 -15.26 10.75 -19.02
C SER A 14 -14.24 9.67 -18.60
N GLN A 15 -14.75 8.51 -18.15
CA GLN A 15 -13.93 7.34 -17.81
C GLN A 15 -13.40 6.73 -19.11
N THR A 16 -12.46 7.41 -19.76
CA THR A 16 -11.64 6.77 -20.79
C THR A 16 -10.79 5.73 -20.09
N ALA A 17 -10.79 4.50 -20.60
CA ALA A 17 -9.91 3.44 -20.11
C ALA A 17 -8.49 4.00 -20.00
N PRO A 18 -7.75 3.67 -18.90
CA PRO A 18 -6.40 4.20 -18.73
C PRO A 18 -5.53 3.84 -19.93
N PRO A 19 -4.60 4.71 -20.34
CA PRO A 19 -3.75 4.44 -21.48
C PRO A 19 -2.99 3.13 -21.27
N VAL A 20 -2.85 2.34 -22.33
CA VAL A 20 -2.03 1.12 -22.28
C VAL A 20 -0.57 1.57 -22.20
N THR A 21 0.12 1.18 -21.14
CA THR A 21 1.56 1.36 -21.00
C THR A 21 2.19 -0.02 -20.88
N ASN A 22 3.35 -0.22 -21.49
CA ASN A 22 4.14 -1.44 -21.31
C ASN A 22 4.98 -1.42 -20.02
N LEU A 23 4.62 -0.56 -19.05
CA LEU A 23 5.30 -0.41 -17.77
C LEU A 23 4.72 -1.39 -16.75
N ILE A 24 5.58 -2.22 -16.19
CA ILE A 24 5.22 -3.15 -15.11
C ILE A 24 6.17 -2.88 -13.93
N THR A 25 5.60 -2.63 -12.74
CA THR A 25 6.39 -2.56 -11.51
C THR A 25 6.33 -3.89 -10.77
N LEU A 26 7.38 -4.23 -10.03
CA LEU A 26 7.46 -5.46 -9.25
C LEU A 26 7.71 -5.12 -7.77
N THR A 27 6.92 -5.75 -6.90
CA THR A 27 7.09 -5.71 -5.43
C THR A 27 6.94 -7.13 -4.90
N THR A 28 7.96 -7.67 -4.23
CA THR A 28 7.93 -9.03 -3.68
C THR A 28 8.70 -9.12 -2.37
N ASP A 29 8.56 -10.27 -1.69
CA ASP A 29 9.37 -10.69 -0.53
C ASP A 29 10.40 -11.76 -0.89
N PHE A 30 10.78 -11.89 -2.19
CA PHE A 30 11.63 -12.98 -2.68
C PHE A 30 13.12 -12.73 -2.48
N GLY A 31 13.52 -11.50 -2.11
CA GLY A 31 14.92 -11.11 -2.16
C GLY A 31 15.47 -11.08 -3.58
N THR A 32 16.77 -10.87 -3.70
CA THR A 32 17.50 -10.83 -4.98
C THR A 32 18.57 -11.93 -5.09
N GLY A 33 18.73 -12.75 -4.05
CA GLY A 33 19.72 -13.82 -4.02
C GLY A 33 19.36 -15.07 -4.81
N ASP A 34 18.04 -15.30 -5.04
CA ASP A 34 17.51 -16.46 -5.72
C ASP A 34 16.97 -16.12 -7.13
N ALA A 35 16.64 -17.15 -7.89
CA ALA A 35 16.15 -17.01 -9.28
C ALA A 35 14.67 -16.57 -9.38
N TYR A 36 13.94 -16.40 -8.28
CA TYR A 36 12.49 -16.18 -8.31
C TYR A 36 12.11 -14.91 -9.09
N VAL A 37 12.74 -13.77 -8.78
CA VAL A 37 12.51 -12.51 -9.47
C VAL A 37 12.89 -12.60 -10.94
N ALA A 38 14.03 -13.20 -11.25
CA ALA A 38 14.49 -13.41 -12.62
C ALA A 38 13.52 -14.27 -13.43
N ALA A 39 12.95 -15.34 -12.82
CA ALA A 39 11.96 -16.20 -13.47
C ALA A 39 10.65 -15.45 -13.79
N MET A 40 10.20 -14.57 -12.88
CA MET A 40 9.03 -13.70 -13.14
C MET A 40 9.30 -12.72 -14.28
N LYS A 41 10.43 -12.03 -14.26
CA LYS A 41 10.85 -11.10 -15.32
C LYS A 41 11.00 -11.80 -16.67
N GLY A 42 11.64 -12.97 -16.70
CA GLY A 42 11.76 -13.79 -17.90
C GLY A 42 10.41 -14.21 -18.46
N THR A 43 9.44 -14.57 -17.61
CA THR A 43 8.07 -14.89 -18.01
C THR A 43 7.37 -13.66 -18.62
N ILE A 44 7.51 -12.48 -18.02
CA ILE A 44 6.96 -11.24 -18.57
C ILE A 44 7.55 -10.96 -19.95
N LEU A 45 8.88 -10.98 -20.07
CA LEU A 45 9.59 -10.66 -21.31
C LEU A 45 9.33 -11.68 -22.43
N SER A 46 8.99 -12.92 -22.11
CA SER A 46 8.57 -13.92 -23.13
C SER A 46 7.20 -13.62 -23.75
N ILE A 47 6.34 -12.84 -23.06
CA ILE A 47 5.00 -12.45 -23.52
C ILE A 47 5.02 -11.03 -24.11
N LEU A 48 5.75 -10.12 -23.48
CA LEU A 48 5.87 -8.71 -23.84
C LEU A 48 7.35 -8.31 -23.85
N PRO A 49 8.10 -8.59 -24.92
CA PRO A 49 9.55 -8.34 -24.99
C PRO A 49 9.94 -6.88 -24.76
N GLU A 50 9.06 -5.92 -25.11
CA GLU A 50 9.26 -4.49 -24.93
C GLU A 50 8.79 -3.97 -23.55
N ALA A 51 8.44 -4.86 -22.61
CA ALA A 51 8.02 -4.46 -21.27
C ALA A 51 9.13 -3.66 -20.57
N ARG A 52 8.76 -2.53 -20.01
CA ARG A 52 9.62 -1.76 -19.10
C ARG A 52 9.37 -2.23 -17.66
N LEU A 53 10.35 -2.90 -17.09
CA LEU A 53 10.27 -3.46 -15.75
C LEU A 53 10.95 -2.53 -14.75
N VAL A 54 10.25 -2.16 -13.69
CA VAL A 54 10.80 -1.35 -12.59
C VAL A 54 10.56 -2.08 -11.27
N ASP A 55 11.63 -2.40 -10.59
CA ASP A 55 11.54 -2.97 -9.24
C ASP A 55 11.23 -1.85 -8.24
N ILE A 56 10.10 -1.96 -7.53
CA ILE A 56 9.86 -1.11 -6.36
C ILE A 56 10.73 -1.65 -5.22
N THR A 57 10.56 -2.93 -4.89
CA THR A 57 11.44 -3.65 -3.96
C THR A 57 11.21 -5.15 -4.03
N HIS A 58 12.24 -5.91 -3.68
CA HIS A 58 12.18 -7.35 -3.46
C HIS A 58 12.54 -7.72 -2.01
N ASP A 59 12.77 -6.70 -1.17
CA ASP A 59 13.26 -6.85 0.21
C ASP A 59 12.14 -6.64 1.25
N ILE A 60 10.88 -6.90 0.87
CA ILE A 60 9.81 -7.05 1.87
C ILE A 60 10.18 -8.23 2.76
N ALA A 61 10.05 -8.07 4.08
CA ALA A 61 10.26 -9.19 5.00
C ALA A 61 9.35 -10.37 4.60
N PRO A 62 9.84 -11.61 4.66
CA PRO A 62 9.09 -12.78 4.21
C PRO A 62 7.68 -12.82 4.83
N GLN A 63 6.65 -12.96 3.96
CA GLN A 63 5.24 -13.08 4.32
C GLN A 63 4.60 -11.81 4.91
N ASP A 64 5.31 -10.66 4.89
CA ASP A 64 4.84 -9.41 5.47
C ASP A 64 3.89 -8.65 4.50
N VAL A 65 2.62 -9.10 4.47
CA VAL A 65 1.58 -8.50 3.63
C VAL A 65 1.35 -7.01 3.95
N MET A 66 1.49 -6.61 5.23
CA MET A 66 1.29 -5.22 5.63
C MET A 66 2.40 -4.30 5.12
N ALA A 67 3.67 -4.73 5.19
CA ALA A 67 4.76 -3.95 4.61
C ALA A 67 4.59 -3.79 3.10
N ALA A 68 4.16 -4.86 2.41
CA ALA A 68 3.88 -4.79 0.98
C ALA A 68 2.73 -3.83 0.66
N ALA A 69 1.64 -3.85 1.44
CA ALA A 69 0.52 -2.93 1.29
C ALA A 69 0.95 -1.47 1.50
N PHE A 70 1.79 -1.20 2.51
CA PHE A 70 2.34 0.11 2.77
C PHE A 70 3.25 0.59 1.62
N VAL A 71 4.22 -0.22 1.21
CA VAL A 71 5.14 0.12 0.12
C VAL A 71 4.37 0.39 -1.18
N LEU A 72 3.36 -0.42 -1.48
CA LEU A 72 2.52 -0.23 -2.66
C LEU A 72 1.79 1.12 -2.61
N ARG A 73 1.13 1.44 -1.48
CA ARG A 73 0.45 2.72 -1.26
C ARG A 73 1.38 3.91 -1.49
N GLU A 74 2.60 3.83 -0.94
CA GLU A 74 3.57 4.92 -1.02
C GLU A 74 4.15 5.07 -2.44
N ALA A 75 4.40 3.99 -3.15
CA ALA A 75 5.07 4.04 -4.44
C ALA A 75 4.14 4.40 -5.62
N VAL A 76 2.91 3.86 -5.63
CA VAL A 76 1.96 3.97 -6.77
C VAL A 76 1.72 5.41 -7.24
N PRO A 77 1.54 6.42 -6.38
CA PRO A 77 1.28 7.79 -6.81
C PRO A 77 2.38 8.42 -7.70
N TYR A 78 3.59 7.88 -7.68
CA TYR A 78 4.73 8.38 -8.46
C TYR A 78 4.87 7.71 -9.84
N PHE A 79 4.03 6.71 -10.14
CA PHE A 79 4.06 6.02 -11.43
C PHE A 79 3.00 6.59 -12.40
N PRO A 80 3.27 6.55 -13.71
CA PRO A 80 2.30 6.97 -14.72
C PRO A 80 1.01 6.16 -14.63
N ARG A 81 -0.13 6.83 -14.87
CA ARG A 81 -1.42 6.14 -15.03
C ARG A 81 -1.31 5.09 -16.15
N GLY A 82 -2.00 3.97 -15.97
CA GLY A 82 -1.96 2.84 -16.90
C GLY A 82 -0.84 1.83 -16.63
N ALA A 83 0.07 2.10 -15.68
CA ALA A 83 1.04 1.11 -15.22
C ALA A 83 0.35 -0.15 -14.68
N VAL A 84 1.04 -1.29 -14.77
CA VAL A 84 0.62 -2.53 -14.13
C VAL A 84 1.54 -2.78 -12.93
N HIS A 85 0.96 -2.82 -11.74
CA HIS A 85 1.68 -3.08 -10.49
C HIS A 85 1.53 -4.57 -10.13
N LEU A 86 2.61 -5.32 -10.29
CA LEU A 86 2.70 -6.74 -9.92
C LEU A 86 3.25 -6.86 -8.51
N VAL A 87 2.43 -7.35 -7.58
CA VAL A 87 2.80 -7.45 -6.16
C VAL A 87 2.62 -8.89 -5.69
N VAL A 88 3.68 -9.52 -5.23
CA VAL A 88 3.66 -10.92 -4.79
C VAL A 88 4.32 -11.07 -3.44
N VAL A 89 3.51 -10.92 -2.39
CA VAL A 89 3.79 -11.32 -1.01
C VAL A 89 2.63 -12.22 -0.60
N ASP A 90 2.85 -13.53 -0.62
CA ASP A 90 1.79 -14.52 -0.72
C ASP A 90 1.97 -15.72 0.23
N PRO A 91 1.76 -15.53 1.55
CA PRO A 91 1.81 -16.63 2.51
C PRO A 91 0.75 -17.71 2.27
N GLY A 92 -0.28 -17.42 1.45
CA GLY A 92 -1.35 -18.33 1.09
C GLY A 92 -1.19 -18.99 -0.28
N VAL A 93 0.00 -18.99 -0.89
CA VAL A 93 0.22 -19.65 -2.17
C VAL A 93 -0.16 -21.13 -2.13
N GLY A 94 -0.86 -21.61 -3.17
CA GLY A 94 -1.30 -23.00 -3.25
C GLY A 94 -2.52 -23.36 -2.39
N THR A 95 -3.11 -22.42 -1.66
CA THR A 95 -4.37 -22.60 -0.92
C THR A 95 -5.57 -22.13 -1.74
N ASP A 96 -6.74 -22.02 -1.10
CA ASP A 96 -8.01 -21.51 -1.66
C ASP A 96 -8.04 -19.97 -1.81
N ARG A 97 -6.95 -19.25 -1.45
CA ARG A 97 -6.87 -17.80 -1.64
C ARG A 97 -6.93 -17.46 -3.14
N ARG A 98 -7.78 -16.50 -3.49
CA ARG A 98 -7.95 -16.06 -4.88
C ARG A 98 -6.68 -15.36 -5.39
N ALA A 99 -6.32 -15.62 -6.64
CA ALA A 99 -5.44 -14.76 -7.43
C ALA A 99 -6.31 -13.68 -8.08
N VAL A 100 -5.92 -12.40 -8.01
CA VAL A 100 -6.77 -11.31 -8.49
C VAL A 100 -6.01 -10.30 -9.35
N ALA A 101 -6.77 -9.63 -10.21
CA ALA A 101 -6.36 -8.36 -10.81
C ALA A 101 -7.46 -7.31 -10.60
N LEU A 102 -7.06 -6.05 -10.43
CA LEU A 102 -7.99 -4.95 -10.24
C LEU A 102 -7.54 -3.67 -10.94
N ALA A 103 -8.49 -2.76 -11.17
CA ALA A 103 -8.25 -1.40 -11.60
C ALA A 103 -8.62 -0.44 -10.46
N ALA A 104 -7.71 0.47 -10.15
CA ALA A 104 -7.91 1.55 -9.20
C ALA A 104 -6.92 2.70 -9.50
N HIS A 105 -7.26 3.93 -9.13
CA HIS A 105 -6.40 5.11 -9.29
C HIS A 105 -5.83 5.30 -10.70
N GLY A 106 -6.50 4.74 -11.72
CA GLY A 106 -6.07 4.80 -13.11
C GLY A 106 -4.91 3.86 -13.48
N SER A 107 -4.61 2.88 -12.65
CA SER A 107 -3.61 1.83 -12.86
C SER A 107 -4.23 0.44 -12.69
N ARG A 108 -3.46 -0.61 -12.99
CA ARG A 108 -3.88 -2.01 -12.82
C ARG A 108 -2.96 -2.67 -11.81
N PHE A 109 -3.52 -3.59 -11.04
CA PHE A 109 -2.81 -4.29 -9.97
C PHE A 109 -3.03 -5.79 -10.12
N VAL A 110 -1.98 -6.58 -9.90
CA VAL A 110 -2.01 -8.04 -9.99
C VAL A 110 -1.34 -8.60 -8.74
N GLY A 111 -2.02 -9.52 -8.05
CA GLY A 111 -1.46 -10.15 -6.84
C GLY A 111 -2.45 -11.06 -6.12
N PRO A 112 -2.07 -11.55 -4.92
CA PRO A 112 -2.94 -12.37 -4.08
C PRO A 112 -4.03 -11.54 -3.40
N ASP A 113 -5.22 -12.13 -3.25
CA ASP A 113 -6.32 -11.58 -2.47
C ASP A 113 -6.17 -11.95 -0.99
N ASN A 114 -5.26 -11.28 -0.31
CA ASN A 114 -4.93 -11.52 1.09
C ASN A 114 -4.93 -10.23 1.95
N GLY A 115 -5.58 -9.17 1.46
CA GLY A 115 -5.62 -7.86 2.10
C GLY A 115 -4.55 -6.88 1.62
N LEU A 116 -3.65 -7.31 0.74
CA LEU A 116 -2.53 -6.54 0.21
C LEU A 116 -2.93 -5.15 -0.33
N PHE A 117 -4.11 -5.03 -0.95
CA PHE A 117 -4.57 -3.80 -1.57
C PHE A 117 -5.34 -2.86 -0.63
N ALA A 118 -5.51 -3.22 0.66
CA ALA A 118 -6.36 -2.48 1.58
C ALA A 118 -5.89 -1.04 1.84
N LEU A 119 -4.58 -0.82 2.06
CA LEU A 119 -4.03 0.52 2.29
C LEU A 119 -4.04 1.39 1.04
N LEU A 120 -3.84 0.79 -0.13
CA LEU A 120 -3.93 1.49 -1.41
C LEU A 120 -5.35 2.00 -1.69
N LEU A 121 -6.35 1.18 -1.38
CA LEU A 121 -7.76 1.50 -1.63
C LEU A 121 -8.35 2.45 -0.59
N ASP A 122 -7.75 2.53 0.60
CA ASP A 122 -8.14 3.42 1.71
C ASP A 122 -9.66 3.40 2.00
N GLY A 123 -10.23 2.20 2.05
CA GLY A 123 -11.65 1.97 2.27
C GLY A 123 -12.55 2.17 1.04
N ALA A 124 -12.02 2.62 -0.09
CA ALA A 124 -12.77 2.72 -1.34
C ALA A 124 -12.87 1.35 -2.05
N ALA A 125 -13.91 1.18 -2.86
CA ALA A 125 -13.97 0.04 -3.76
C ALA A 125 -13.05 0.26 -4.97
N PRO A 126 -12.42 -0.79 -5.53
CA PRO A 126 -11.75 -0.69 -6.83
C PRO A 126 -12.76 -0.42 -7.94
N ASP A 127 -12.31 0.17 -9.06
CA ASP A 127 -13.16 0.40 -10.24
C ASP A 127 -13.68 -0.92 -10.81
N VAL A 128 -12.83 -1.92 -10.89
CA VAL A 128 -13.12 -3.30 -11.33
C VAL A 128 -12.20 -4.25 -10.59
N VAL A 129 -12.68 -5.43 -10.24
CA VAL A 129 -11.85 -6.53 -9.70
C VAL A 129 -12.27 -7.85 -10.31
N VAL A 130 -11.30 -8.71 -10.65
CA VAL A 130 -11.52 -10.04 -11.23
C VAL A 130 -10.70 -11.10 -10.50
N SER A 131 -11.26 -12.30 -10.40
CA SER A 131 -10.50 -13.50 -10.05
C SER A 131 -9.77 -14.01 -11.29
N LEU A 132 -8.50 -14.35 -11.17
CA LEU A 132 -7.68 -14.81 -12.28
C LEU A 132 -7.91 -16.31 -12.53
N ASP A 133 -9.00 -16.64 -13.16
CA ASP A 133 -9.48 -18.01 -13.41
C ASP A 133 -9.43 -18.43 -14.90
N ARG A 134 -8.63 -17.72 -15.71
CA ARG A 134 -8.49 -17.99 -17.16
C ARG A 134 -7.11 -18.62 -17.46
N PRO A 135 -6.98 -19.96 -17.51
CA PRO A 135 -5.70 -20.63 -17.74
C PRO A 135 -5.00 -20.27 -19.05
N ALA A 136 -5.74 -19.76 -20.04
CA ALA A 136 -5.17 -19.25 -21.31
C ALA A 136 -4.20 -18.08 -21.13
N TYR A 137 -4.27 -17.36 -19.99
CA TYR A 137 -3.38 -16.24 -19.65
C TYR A 137 -2.31 -16.61 -18.61
N TRP A 138 -2.23 -17.87 -18.21
CA TRP A 138 -1.19 -18.39 -17.33
C TRP A 138 0.00 -18.92 -18.13
N ARG A 139 1.12 -19.09 -17.47
CA ARG A 139 2.31 -19.69 -18.11
C ARG A 139 2.07 -21.15 -18.51
N THR A 140 1.26 -21.85 -17.73
CA THR A 140 0.89 -23.25 -17.95
C THR A 140 -0.53 -23.49 -17.40
N PRO A 141 -1.30 -24.39 -18.00
CA PRO A 141 -2.63 -24.74 -17.50
C PRO A 141 -2.62 -25.36 -16.08
N ASN A 142 -1.48 -25.95 -15.69
CA ASN A 142 -1.27 -26.56 -14.37
C ASN A 142 -0.15 -25.80 -13.64
N PRO A 143 -0.45 -24.67 -12.97
CA PRO A 143 0.55 -23.88 -12.27
C PRO A 143 1.13 -24.63 -11.06
N SER A 144 2.38 -24.33 -10.73
CA SER A 144 3.01 -24.83 -9.51
C SER A 144 2.25 -24.35 -8.29
N GLN A 145 2.02 -25.21 -7.32
CA GLN A 145 1.34 -24.87 -6.07
C GLN A 145 2.19 -23.95 -5.15
N THR A 146 3.45 -23.74 -5.48
CA THR A 146 4.39 -22.95 -4.66
C THR A 146 4.94 -21.71 -5.37
N PHE A 147 4.56 -21.46 -6.65
CA PHE A 147 5.10 -20.33 -7.39
C PHE A 147 4.09 -19.67 -8.34
N HIS A 148 2.96 -19.23 -7.79
CA HIS A 148 1.96 -18.46 -8.54
C HIS A 148 2.53 -17.14 -9.09
N GLY A 149 3.55 -16.56 -8.46
CA GLY A 149 4.28 -15.40 -8.96
C GLY A 149 4.71 -15.55 -10.41
N ARG A 150 5.37 -16.65 -10.72
CA ARG A 150 5.83 -16.99 -12.07
C ARG A 150 4.70 -17.50 -12.97
N ASP A 151 3.83 -18.37 -12.46
CA ASP A 151 2.93 -19.16 -13.30
C ASP A 151 1.57 -18.48 -13.57
N ILE A 152 1.13 -17.57 -12.69
CA ILE A 152 -0.16 -16.86 -12.79
C ILE A 152 0.03 -15.34 -12.86
N PHE A 153 0.71 -14.75 -11.86
CA PHE A 153 0.72 -13.29 -11.72
C PHE A 153 1.58 -12.58 -12.77
N ALA A 154 2.79 -13.06 -13.03
CA ALA A 154 3.69 -12.46 -14.02
C ALA A 154 3.12 -12.51 -15.45
N PRO A 155 2.62 -13.67 -15.96
CA PRO A 155 2.02 -13.70 -17.29
C PRO A 155 0.78 -12.84 -17.41
N VAL A 156 -0.10 -12.81 -16.39
CA VAL A 156 -1.29 -11.93 -16.39
C VAL A 156 -0.88 -10.45 -16.43
N ALA A 157 0.11 -10.05 -15.64
CA ALA A 157 0.62 -8.68 -15.66
C ALA A 157 1.14 -8.28 -17.05
N ALA A 158 1.86 -9.19 -17.74
CA ALA A 158 2.33 -8.97 -19.10
C ALA A 158 1.17 -8.82 -20.09
N HIS A 159 0.17 -9.67 -20.02
CA HIS A 159 -1.02 -9.58 -20.89
C HIS A 159 -1.81 -8.28 -20.67
N LEU A 160 -1.96 -7.83 -19.42
CA LEU A 160 -2.60 -6.55 -19.10
C LEU A 160 -1.77 -5.37 -19.64
N ALA A 161 -0.44 -5.40 -19.50
CA ALA A 161 0.45 -4.38 -20.05
C ALA A 161 0.45 -4.37 -21.59
N ALA A 162 0.24 -5.55 -22.23
CA ALA A 162 0.03 -5.68 -23.67
C ALA A 162 -1.36 -5.23 -24.16
N GLY A 163 -2.22 -4.70 -23.25
CA GLY A 163 -3.52 -4.12 -23.62
C GLY A 163 -4.73 -5.04 -23.43
N ARG A 164 -4.57 -6.23 -22.85
CA ARG A 164 -5.73 -7.05 -22.46
C ARG A 164 -6.52 -6.35 -21.37
N THR A 165 -7.83 -6.58 -21.38
CA THR A 165 -8.74 -6.06 -20.35
C THR A 165 -8.76 -6.98 -19.12
N LEU A 166 -9.26 -6.49 -17.98
CA LEU A 166 -9.46 -7.32 -16.79
C LEU A 166 -10.45 -8.47 -17.07
N SER A 167 -11.50 -8.23 -17.85
CA SER A 167 -12.48 -9.25 -18.22
C SER A 167 -11.92 -10.34 -19.16
N ASP A 168 -10.82 -10.07 -19.87
CA ASP A 168 -10.14 -11.12 -20.65
C ASP A 168 -9.44 -12.12 -19.73
N VAL A 169 -8.82 -11.64 -18.67
CA VAL A 169 -7.91 -12.44 -17.81
C VAL A 169 -8.61 -13.08 -16.61
N GLY A 170 -9.87 -12.72 -16.32
CA GLY A 170 -10.58 -13.28 -15.17
C GLY A 170 -12.08 -12.99 -15.14
N THR A 171 -12.73 -13.58 -14.14
CA THR A 171 -14.15 -13.40 -13.87
C THR A 171 -14.36 -12.32 -12.81
N PRO A 172 -15.27 -11.34 -13.01
CA PRO A 172 -15.58 -10.32 -12.00
C PRO A 172 -15.97 -10.92 -10.65
N ILE A 173 -15.55 -10.28 -9.59
CA ILE A 173 -15.91 -10.60 -8.21
C ILE A 173 -16.39 -9.34 -7.49
N ASP A 174 -17.24 -9.50 -6.47
CA ASP A 174 -17.89 -8.38 -5.79
C ASP A 174 -16.97 -7.63 -4.83
N ALA A 175 -16.04 -8.33 -4.18
CA ALA A 175 -15.18 -7.75 -3.17
C ALA A 175 -13.86 -8.50 -3.00
N LEU A 176 -12.83 -7.75 -2.58
CA LEU A 176 -11.56 -8.28 -2.11
C LEU A 176 -11.65 -8.72 -0.65
N ARG A 177 -10.71 -9.57 -0.22
CA ARG A 177 -10.55 -9.92 1.19
C ARG A 177 -10.12 -8.68 1.99
N PRO A 178 -10.85 -8.28 3.02
CA PRO A 178 -10.53 -7.08 3.78
C PRO A 178 -9.31 -7.30 4.70
N MET A 179 -8.67 -6.20 5.06
CA MET A 179 -7.65 -6.14 6.12
C MET A 179 -8.12 -5.11 7.17
N HIS A 180 -8.96 -5.55 8.11
CA HIS A 180 -9.67 -4.66 9.04
C HIS A 180 -8.74 -3.88 10.00
N TRP A 181 -7.60 -4.45 10.35
CA TRP A 181 -6.61 -3.79 11.23
C TRP A 181 -5.75 -2.73 10.52
N ALA A 182 -5.86 -2.62 9.19
CA ALA A 182 -5.17 -1.58 8.43
C ALA A 182 -5.81 -0.19 8.58
N LEU A 183 -7.04 -0.08 9.09
CA LEU A 183 -7.74 1.19 9.23
C LEU A 183 -7.69 1.68 10.68
N PRO A 184 -7.45 3.00 10.91
CA PRO A 184 -7.47 3.58 12.25
C PRO A 184 -8.90 3.62 12.80
N ILE A 185 -9.04 3.59 14.13
CA ILE A 185 -10.34 3.65 14.82
C ILE A 185 -10.44 4.97 15.56
N PRO A 186 -11.15 5.97 15.02
CA PRO A 186 -11.38 7.24 15.70
C PRO A 186 -12.57 7.14 16.66
N ASP A 187 -12.48 7.88 17.78
CA ASP A 187 -13.59 8.15 18.70
C ASP A 187 -13.65 9.63 19.09
N ALA A 188 -14.46 9.99 20.10
CA ALA A 188 -14.61 11.36 20.57
C ALA A 188 -13.36 11.88 21.31
N GLN A 189 -12.56 10.99 21.88
CA GLN A 189 -11.42 11.31 22.75
C GLN A 189 -10.08 11.16 22.07
N GLY A 190 -10.04 10.47 20.91
CA GLY A 190 -8.78 10.19 20.24
C GLY A 190 -8.87 9.35 18.99
N ILE A 191 -7.73 8.76 18.63
CA ILE A 191 -7.60 7.82 17.51
C ILE A 191 -6.72 6.67 17.97
N ARG A 192 -7.21 5.46 17.85
CA ARG A 192 -6.38 4.25 17.96
C ARG A 192 -5.92 3.84 16.57
N GLY A 193 -4.62 3.70 16.42
CA GLY A 193 -3.97 3.18 15.22
C GLY A 193 -2.94 2.12 15.56
N TRP A 194 -2.16 1.75 14.57
CA TRP A 194 -1.08 0.78 14.67
C TRP A 194 0.12 1.22 13.86
N VAL A 195 1.31 0.78 14.25
CA VAL A 195 2.52 0.92 13.44
C VAL A 195 2.42 -0.04 12.26
N VAL A 196 2.31 0.49 11.06
CA VAL A 196 2.18 -0.31 9.83
C VAL A 196 3.50 -0.54 9.11
N HIS A 197 4.50 0.33 9.38
CA HIS A 197 5.81 0.23 8.78
C HIS A 197 6.87 0.83 9.71
N ILE A 198 8.05 0.26 9.69
CA ILE A 198 9.25 0.86 10.26
C ILE A 198 10.21 1.03 9.09
N ASP A 199 10.62 2.27 8.84
CA ASP A 199 11.47 2.58 7.69
C ASP A 199 12.96 2.21 7.98
N HIS A 200 13.80 2.42 6.98
CA HIS A 200 15.24 2.13 7.07
C HIS A 200 15.94 2.93 8.19
N PHE A 201 15.42 4.09 8.55
CA PHE A 201 15.97 4.95 9.58
C PHE A 201 15.47 4.59 10.99
N GLY A 202 14.48 3.68 11.08
CA GLY A 202 13.83 3.30 12.34
C GLY A 202 12.65 4.20 12.73
N ASN A 203 12.16 5.05 11.82
CA ASN A 203 10.93 5.80 12.06
C ASN A 203 9.73 4.87 12.03
N CYS A 204 8.80 5.04 12.96
CA CYS A 204 7.61 4.20 13.10
C CYS A 204 6.40 4.89 12.45
N ILE A 205 6.05 4.47 11.24
CA ILE A 205 4.93 5.02 10.47
C ILE A 205 3.65 4.31 10.89
N THR A 206 2.63 5.10 11.24
CA THR A 206 1.33 4.60 11.67
C THR A 206 0.34 4.55 10.51
N ASN A 207 -0.83 3.94 10.74
CA ASN A 207 -1.95 3.98 9.80
C ASN A 207 -2.89 5.20 10.04
N ILE A 208 -2.47 6.22 10.79
CA ILE A 208 -3.29 7.40 11.11
C ILE A 208 -3.02 8.50 10.09
N PRO A 209 -3.96 8.78 9.15
CA PRO A 209 -3.80 9.85 8.17
C PRO A 209 -3.86 11.25 8.80
N ALA A 210 -3.11 12.19 8.22
CA ALA A 210 -3.04 13.57 8.67
C ALA A 210 -4.41 14.28 8.67
N ASP A 211 -5.18 14.08 7.62
CA ASP A 211 -6.51 14.66 7.45
C ASP A 211 -7.49 14.17 8.53
N LEU A 212 -7.50 12.86 8.81
CA LEU A 212 -8.28 12.29 9.91
C LEU A 212 -7.86 12.88 11.26
N LEU A 213 -6.55 12.94 11.52
CA LEU A 213 -6.01 13.49 12.76
C LEU A 213 -6.38 14.96 12.92
N HIS A 214 -6.21 15.77 11.87
CA HIS A 214 -6.54 17.20 11.91
C HIS A 214 -8.03 17.46 12.07
N ALA A 215 -8.89 16.72 11.36
CA ALA A 215 -10.34 16.84 11.47
C ALA A 215 -10.84 16.47 12.86
N ARG A 216 -10.30 15.38 13.45
CA ARG A 216 -10.78 14.87 14.74
C ARG A 216 -10.27 15.67 15.93
N ARG A 217 -9.00 16.11 15.91
CA ARG A 217 -8.48 16.93 17.00
C ARG A 217 -9.08 18.35 17.06
N ALA A 218 -9.51 18.89 15.92
CA ALA A 218 -10.16 20.22 15.82
C ALA A 218 -9.38 21.33 16.54
N GLY A 219 -8.04 21.34 16.42
CA GLY A 219 -7.16 22.29 17.08
C GLY A 219 -6.69 21.88 18.49
N ARG A 220 -7.33 20.90 19.13
CA ARG A 220 -6.94 20.42 20.46
C ARG A 220 -5.49 19.93 20.50
N PRO A 221 -4.74 20.17 21.59
CA PRO A 221 -3.45 19.52 21.79
C PRO A 221 -3.59 17.99 21.82
N ILE A 222 -2.52 17.30 21.45
CA ILE A 222 -2.51 15.84 21.43
C ILE A 222 -1.45 15.25 22.36
N LYS A 223 -1.75 14.05 22.85
CA LYS A 223 -0.84 13.17 23.54
C LYS A 223 -0.87 11.80 22.85
N CYS A 224 0.29 11.24 22.57
CA CYS A 224 0.40 9.96 21.89
C CYS A 224 1.10 8.95 22.80
N PHE A 225 0.51 7.77 22.92
CA PHE A 225 1.08 6.63 23.63
C PHE A 225 1.50 5.59 22.61
N ALA A 226 2.79 5.27 22.59
CA ALA A 226 3.35 4.26 21.70
C ALA A 226 4.58 3.62 22.32
N GLY A 227 4.62 2.28 22.39
CA GLY A 227 5.68 1.55 23.07
C GLY A 227 5.85 2.02 24.52
N SER A 228 7.08 2.39 24.90
CA SER A 228 7.42 2.92 26.22
C SER A 228 7.23 4.44 26.33
N ALA A 229 6.87 5.12 25.25
CA ALA A 229 6.87 6.57 25.16
C ALA A 229 5.48 7.20 25.33
N ILE A 230 5.52 8.43 25.87
CA ILE A 230 4.42 9.39 25.85
C ILE A 230 4.93 10.64 25.17
N LEU A 231 4.37 10.95 23.99
CA LEU A 231 4.79 12.06 23.16
C LEU A 231 3.72 13.14 23.14
N HIS A 232 4.13 14.40 23.03
CA HIS A 232 3.24 15.55 23.09
C HIS A 232 3.36 16.42 21.84
N GLY A 233 2.23 16.89 21.33
CA GLY A 233 2.17 17.81 20.19
C GLY A 233 2.57 17.17 18.87
N LEU A 234 2.54 17.98 17.82
CA LEU A 234 3.04 17.64 16.49
C LEU A 234 4.13 18.62 16.13
N HIS A 235 5.24 18.10 15.64
CA HIS A 235 6.35 18.85 15.08
C HIS A 235 6.23 18.94 13.56
N THR A 236 6.98 19.86 12.95
CA THR A 236 7.00 20.05 11.51
C THR A 236 8.13 19.27 10.85
N THR A 237 9.27 19.18 11.55
CA THR A 237 10.47 18.49 11.07
C THR A 237 11.19 17.77 12.20
N TYR A 238 12.06 16.84 11.84
CA TYR A 238 12.90 16.10 12.80
C TYR A 238 13.78 17.02 13.65
N GLY A 239 14.24 18.15 13.09
CA GLY A 239 15.10 19.12 13.77
C GLY A 239 14.41 20.04 14.78
N ASP A 240 13.11 19.89 15.02
CA ASP A 240 12.36 20.71 15.99
C ASP A 240 12.66 20.30 17.44
N VAL A 241 13.35 19.18 17.64
CA VAL A 241 13.79 18.67 18.95
C VAL A 241 15.32 18.42 18.93
N ALA A 242 15.94 18.25 20.10
CA ALA A 242 17.37 17.96 20.17
C ALA A 242 17.70 16.55 19.62
N PRO A 243 18.94 16.32 19.12
CA PRO A 243 19.37 14.99 18.73
C PRO A 243 19.18 13.96 19.86
N GLY A 244 18.60 12.80 19.51
CA GLY A 244 18.25 11.73 20.44
C GLY A 244 16.88 11.89 21.09
N GLU A 245 16.17 13.00 20.89
CA GLU A 245 14.82 13.18 21.42
C GLU A 245 13.74 12.64 20.48
N PRO A 246 12.71 11.97 21.03
CA PRO A 246 11.60 11.46 20.28
C PRO A 246 10.56 12.55 19.99
N LEU A 247 9.89 12.45 18.84
CA LEU A 247 8.89 13.41 18.37
C LEU A 247 7.79 12.73 17.56
N LEU A 248 6.69 13.49 17.39
CA LEU A 248 5.60 13.16 16.46
C LEU A 248 5.61 14.17 15.32
N LEU A 249 5.44 13.69 14.10
CA LEU A 249 5.25 14.54 12.93
C LEU A 249 4.31 13.88 11.92
N ILE A 250 3.91 14.61 10.90
CA ILE A 250 3.29 14.03 9.71
C ILE A 250 4.41 13.81 8.70
N GLY A 251 4.70 12.54 8.44
CA GLY A 251 5.72 12.16 7.47
C GLY A 251 5.32 12.47 6.02
N SER A 252 6.23 12.24 5.08
CA SER A 252 6.00 12.47 3.63
C SER A 252 4.88 11.60 3.05
N SER A 253 4.56 10.50 3.72
CA SER A 253 3.43 9.60 3.40
C SER A 253 2.06 10.19 3.75
N GLY A 254 2.00 11.37 4.41
CA GLY A 254 0.77 11.93 4.95
C GLY A 254 0.22 11.19 6.15
N LEU A 255 1.02 10.34 6.79
CA LEU A 255 0.66 9.58 7.98
C LEU A 255 1.37 10.13 9.21
N LEU A 256 0.76 9.91 10.39
CA LEU A 256 1.41 10.18 11.67
C LEU A 256 2.62 9.27 11.83
N GLU A 257 3.77 9.86 12.12
CA GLU A 257 5.05 9.21 12.27
C GLU A 257 5.63 9.49 13.65
N ILE A 258 6.23 8.48 14.25
CA ILE A 258 6.98 8.56 15.49
C ILE A 258 8.45 8.42 15.10
N ALA A 259 9.24 9.43 15.40
CA ALA A 259 10.64 9.50 15.02
C ALA A 259 11.53 9.86 16.22
N VAL A 260 12.85 9.70 16.04
CA VAL A 260 13.87 10.22 16.95
C VAL A 260 14.85 11.05 16.12
N HIS A 261 15.08 12.29 16.51
CA HIS A 261 16.02 13.15 15.81
C HIS A 261 17.43 12.54 15.83
N ALA A 262 18.00 12.26 14.65
CA ALA A 262 19.30 11.60 14.48
C ALA A 262 19.41 10.24 15.20
N GLY A 263 18.31 9.49 15.33
CA GLY A 263 18.27 8.20 16.00
C GLY A 263 17.23 7.25 15.43
N ASN A 264 17.12 6.06 16.02
CA ASN A 264 16.18 5.01 15.65
C ASN A 264 15.05 4.94 16.69
N ALA A 265 13.82 5.34 16.29
CA ALA A 265 12.68 5.38 17.18
C ALA A 265 12.20 3.98 17.58
N ALA A 266 12.22 3.02 16.67
CA ALA A 266 11.81 1.65 16.94
C ALA A 266 12.65 1.01 18.06
N ASP A 267 13.96 1.18 17.98
CA ASP A 267 14.89 0.64 18.98
C ASP A 267 14.79 1.40 20.32
N LEU A 268 14.85 2.74 20.27
CA LEU A 268 14.86 3.56 21.49
C LEU A 268 13.56 3.41 22.30
N LEU A 269 12.42 3.35 21.62
CA LEU A 269 11.10 3.32 22.26
C LEU A 269 10.53 1.91 22.39
N SER A 270 11.30 0.90 21.95
CA SER A 270 10.88 -0.51 21.94
C SER A 270 9.56 -0.73 21.19
N ILE A 271 9.43 -0.06 20.04
CA ILE A 271 8.25 -0.14 19.19
C ILE A 271 8.50 -1.18 18.09
N ARG A 272 7.48 -1.99 17.81
CA ARG A 272 7.47 -2.98 16.74
C ARG A 272 6.34 -2.71 15.77
N LYS A 273 6.48 -3.20 14.58
CA LYS A 273 5.40 -3.24 13.61
C LYS A 273 4.21 -4.03 14.16
N GLY A 274 2.99 -3.48 14.00
CA GLY A 274 1.77 -4.02 14.59
C GLY A 274 1.45 -3.51 15.98
N ASP A 275 2.37 -2.80 16.65
CA ASP A 275 2.12 -2.24 17.97
C ASP A 275 1.03 -1.15 17.92
N PRO A 276 0.18 -1.05 18.95
CA PRO A 276 -0.87 -0.06 19.02
C PRO A 276 -0.28 1.34 19.27
N VAL A 277 -0.90 2.32 18.62
CA VAL A 277 -0.63 3.75 18.81
C VAL A 277 -1.93 4.42 19.22
N ASN A 278 -1.96 5.07 20.39
CA ASN A 278 -3.14 5.74 20.91
C ASN A 278 -2.89 7.25 20.98
N VAL A 279 -3.55 7.99 20.09
CA VAL A 279 -3.57 9.45 20.12
C VAL A 279 -4.77 9.91 20.94
N VAL A 280 -4.53 10.71 21.98
CA VAL A 280 -5.57 11.28 22.86
C VAL A 280 -5.64 12.79 22.64
N PHE A 281 -6.83 13.32 22.48
CA PHE A 281 -7.09 14.74 22.37
C PHE A 281 -7.26 15.33 23.76
N LEU A 282 -6.51 16.38 24.06
CA LEU A 282 -6.57 17.04 25.36
C LEU A 282 -7.60 18.17 25.29
N ASP A 283 -8.40 18.32 26.35
CA ASP A 283 -9.27 19.48 26.49
C ASP A 283 -8.43 20.74 26.76
N ASP A 284 -8.80 21.86 26.14
CA ASP A 284 -8.20 23.14 26.46
C ASP A 284 -8.52 23.46 27.97
N ARG A 285 -7.43 23.56 28.74
CA ARG A 285 -7.56 23.98 30.15
C ARG A 285 -7.74 25.48 30.27
#